data_8c33b27fbb629a3eb4db445529b30b23
#
_entry.id   8c33b27fbb629a3eb4db445529b30b23
#
_cell.length_a   1.000
_cell.length_b   1.000
_cell.length_c   1.000
_cell.angle_alpha   90.00
_cell.angle_beta   90.00
_cell.angle_gamma   90.00
#
_symmetry.space_group_name_H-M   'P 1'
#
loop_
_entity.id
_entity.type
_entity.pdbx_description
1 polymer ?
#
loop_
_entity_poly.entity_id
_entity_poly.type
_entity_poly.pdbx_seq_one_letter_code
_entity_poly.pdbx_strand_id
1 'polypeptide(L)'
;TIIDLSEFRLSMAGNPFKAALYASTPISDLNFKATADGTVHLGKIKDIYPLGDSITLSGIVTADLQFAGRMSDIEKENYQNIRGEGTLTVADMDLTMKGLPAVAVKKAQASVSAKAMSLSQLDVKVGKSDIQAHGSLSNYLAYVLKNETIKGSLTVTSLLLDLNELMGDSEPSGEETVEADTTTLSVIEVPKNIDMTLSADFKKILFQKMELDNVTGKLIVADGAVRMTPLSLNAFGGAMVANGIYSTAESVVRPMVNFDLDIQKASFEKTFEQLDMIQKIVPIFAKTGGTYSVKVDLKSALDSQMS
;
A
#
# COMPACT_ATOMS: atom_id res chain seq x y z
N THR A 1 5.95 29.02 21.50
CA THR A 1 7.11 28.21 21.09
C THR A 1 7.38 28.47 19.62
N ILE A 2 8.64 28.67 19.29
CA ILE A 2 9.13 28.84 17.91
C ILE A 2 10.21 27.79 17.70
N ILE A 3 10.20 27.13 16.58
CA ILE A 3 11.28 26.30 16.07
C ILE A 3 11.78 27.01 14.82
N ASP A 4 13.04 27.37 14.78
CA ASP A 4 13.68 28.04 13.66
C ASP A 4 14.98 27.33 13.32
N LEU A 5 14.96 26.60 12.21
CA LEU A 5 16.10 26.02 11.54
C LEU A 5 16.28 26.82 10.24
N SER A 6 16.90 27.99 10.36
CA SER A 6 17.00 28.94 9.26
C SER A 6 17.80 28.42 8.07
N GLU A 7 18.77 27.53 8.34
CA GLU A 7 19.51 26.87 7.28
C GLU A 7 20.16 25.57 7.78
N PHE A 8 19.84 24.49 7.13
CA PHE A 8 20.54 23.23 7.21
C PHE A 8 21.22 22.96 5.87
N ARG A 9 22.52 22.75 5.90
CA ARG A 9 23.31 22.40 4.71
C ARG A 9 23.97 21.06 4.91
N LEU A 10 23.82 20.21 3.91
CA LEU A 10 24.46 18.90 3.85
C LEU A 10 25.12 18.76 2.50
N SER A 11 26.32 18.20 2.45
CA SER A 11 26.99 17.84 1.21
C SER A 11 27.32 16.35 1.24
N MET A 12 26.69 15.59 0.35
CA MET A 12 26.90 14.16 0.23
C MET A 12 27.40 13.80 -1.16
N ALA A 13 28.55 13.11 -1.23
CA ALA A 13 29.15 12.72 -2.51
C ALA A 13 29.28 13.88 -3.53
N GLY A 14 29.58 15.09 -3.03
CA GLY A 14 29.71 16.30 -3.87
C GLY A 14 28.37 16.97 -4.25
N ASN A 15 27.26 16.42 -3.85
CA ASN A 15 25.93 17.01 -4.09
C ASN A 15 25.47 17.84 -2.88
N PRO A 16 25.12 19.13 -3.10
CA PRO A 16 24.60 19.96 -2.02
C PRO A 16 23.11 19.62 -1.77
N PHE A 17 22.73 19.62 -0.52
CA PHE A 17 21.34 19.63 -0.06
C PHE A 17 21.16 20.74 0.96
N LYS A 18 20.08 21.51 0.80
CA LYS A 18 19.72 22.60 1.69
C LYS A 18 18.31 22.39 2.19
N ALA A 19 18.09 22.66 3.46
CA ALA A 19 16.74 22.68 4.03
C ALA A 19 16.62 23.83 5.03
N ALA A 20 15.41 24.33 5.17
CA ALA A 20 15.06 25.29 6.21
C ALA A 20 13.68 24.94 6.77
N LEU A 21 13.47 25.16 8.06
CA LEU A 21 12.21 24.94 8.73
C LEU A 21 11.96 26.05 9.72
N TYR A 22 10.84 26.72 9.58
CA TYR A 22 10.30 27.62 10.58
C TYR A 22 8.92 27.09 11.01
N ALA A 23 8.70 27.01 12.31
CA ALA A 23 7.41 26.63 12.88
C ALA A 23 7.13 27.47 14.12
N SER A 24 5.97 28.10 14.16
CA SER A 24 5.53 28.91 15.32
C SER A 24 4.09 28.55 15.69
N THR A 25 3.71 28.86 16.93
CA THR A 25 2.38 28.60 17.48
C THR A 25 1.87 27.16 17.29
N PRO A 26 2.69 26.11 17.60
CA PRO A 26 2.36 24.72 17.23
C PRO A 26 1.14 24.15 17.94
N ILE A 27 0.69 24.77 19.05
CA ILE A 27 -0.46 24.30 19.84
C ILE A 27 -1.77 24.96 19.40
N SER A 28 -1.73 26.27 19.06
CA SER A 28 -2.95 27.03 18.75
C SER A 28 -3.27 27.03 17.25
N ASP A 29 -2.31 27.39 16.42
CA ASP A 29 -2.44 27.40 14.96
C ASP A 29 -1.02 27.37 14.38
N LEU A 30 -0.57 26.19 13.96
CA LEU A 30 0.77 26.00 13.43
C LEU A 30 0.98 26.88 12.20
N ASN A 31 1.87 27.88 12.31
CA ASN A 31 2.39 28.63 11.19
C ASN A 31 3.73 28.03 10.80
N PHE A 32 3.86 27.57 9.57
CA PHE A 32 5.03 26.86 9.08
C PHE A 32 5.58 27.46 7.78
N LYS A 33 6.88 27.35 7.63
CA LYS A 33 7.60 27.55 6.38
C LYS A 33 8.69 26.49 6.30
N ALA A 34 8.72 25.73 5.22
CA ALA A 34 9.71 24.69 5.00
C ALA A 34 10.21 24.74 3.56
N THR A 35 11.49 24.53 3.37
CA THR A 35 12.11 24.39 2.05
C THR A 35 13.06 23.20 2.08
N ALA A 36 13.15 22.49 0.96
CA ALA A 36 14.14 21.44 0.75
C ALA A 36 14.59 21.48 -0.71
N ASP A 37 15.87 21.68 -0.95
CA ASP A 37 16.46 21.78 -2.29
C ASP A 37 17.76 20.98 -2.35
N GLY A 38 17.88 20.14 -3.36
CA GLY A 38 19.09 19.37 -3.65
C GLY A 38 18.90 17.86 -3.63
N THR A 39 20.02 17.14 -3.49
CA THR A 39 20.08 15.69 -3.63
C THR A 39 20.69 15.05 -2.39
N VAL A 40 20.02 14.00 -1.91
CA VAL A 40 20.45 13.18 -0.76
C VAL A 40 20.75 11.76 -1.23
N HIS A 41 21.94 11.26 -0.92
CA HIS A 41 22.33 9.86 -1.10
C HIS A 41 21.96 9.07 0.16
N LEU A 42 20.90 8.25 0.07
CA LEU A 42 20.34 7.52 1.21
C LEU A 42 21.33 6.57 1.88
N GLY A 43 22.22 5.95 1.09
CA GLY A 43 23.27 5.07 1.62
C GLY A 43 24.29 5.77 2.54
N LYS A 44 24.32 7.12 2.52
CA LYS A 44 25.16 7.92 3.40
C LYS A 44 24.47 8.42 4.67
N ILE A 45 23.16 8.17 4.78
CA ILE A 45 22.41 8.62 5.97
C ILE A 45 22.91 7.93 7.23
N LYS A 46 23.30 6.66 7.13
CA LYS A 46 23.88 5.92 8.27
C LYS A 46 25.15 6.55 8.85
N ASP A 47 25.89 7.33 8.06
CA ASP A 47 27.10 8.02 8.50
C ASP A 47 26.78 9.21 9.41
N ILE A 48 25.51 9.67 9.41
CA ILE A 48 25.01 10.86 10.14
C ILE A 48 24.02 10.46 11.23
N TYR A 49 23.17 9.45 10.94
CA TYR A 49 22.14 8.98 11.84
C TYR A 49 22.18 7.45 11.96
N PRO A 50 22.28 6.89 13.16
CA PRO A 50 22.34 5.44 13.37
C PRO A 50 20.99 4.80 13.01
N LEU A 51 20.93 4.11 11.87
CA LEU A 51 19.72 3.40 11.41
C LEU A 51 19.55 2.02 12.08
N GLY A 52 20.51 1.59 12.92
CA GLY A 52 20.58 0.23 13.44
C GLY A 52 21.12 -0.78 12.42
N ASP A 53 21.72 -1.87 12.91
CA ASP A 53 22.44 -2.86 12.07
C ASP A 53 21.50 -3.70 11.18
N SER A 54 20.21 -3.72 11.48
CA SER A 54 19.19 -4.50 10.76
C SER A 54 18.57 -3.76 9.56
N ILE A 55 18.97 -2.50 9.30
CA ILE A 55 18.44 -1.68 8.21
C ILE A 55 19.56 -1.41 7.20
N THR A 56 19.31 -1.80 5.94
CA THR A 56 20.14 -1.38 4.82
C THR A 56 19.32 -0.45 3.94
N LEU A 57 19.87 0.74 3.65
CA LEU A 57 19.21 1.76 2.85
C LEU A 57 20.19 2.32 1.84
N SER A 58 19.78 2.38 0.57
CA SER A 58 20.53 3.00 -0.52
C SER A 58 19.62 3.79 -1.45
N GLY A 59 20.17 4.48 -2.43
CA GLY A 59 19.44 5.23 -3.44
C GLY A 59 19.62 6.73 -3.34
N ILE A 60 18.87 7.45 -4.17
CA ILE A 60 18.98 8.89 -4.36
C ILE A 60 17.60 9.52 -4.22
N VAL A 61 17.52 10.57 -3.39
CA VAL A 61 16.33 11.43 -3.29
C VAL A 61 16.72 12.82 -3.74
N THR A 62 16.01 13.37 -4.72
CA THR A 62 16.14 14.75 -5.18
C THR A 62 14.85 15.50 -4.87
N ALA A 63 14.97 16.62 -4.21
CA ALA A 63 13.86 17.47 -3.81
C ALA A 63 14.10 18.92 -4.26
N ASP A 64 13.04 19.56 -4.70
CA ASP A 64 12.90 21.01 -4.83
C ASP A 64 11.49 21.33 -4.31
N LEU A 65 11.40 21.65 -3.03
CA LEU A 65 10.14 21.76 -2.31
C LEU A 65 10.05 23.07 -1.53
N GLN A 66 8.93 23.74 -1.62
CA GLN A 66 8.63 24.93 -0.84
C GLN A 66 7.21 24.87 -0.28
N PHE A 67 7.11 25.06 1.02
CA PHE A 67 5.84 25.09 1.74
C PHE A 67 5.81 26.26 2.71
N ALA A 68 4.70 27.00 2.75
CA ALA A 68 4.44 28.01 3.77
C ALA A 68 2.93 28.18 3.94
N GLY A 69 2.49 28.33 5.18
CA GLY A 69 1.07 28.54 5.47
C GLY A 69 0.74 28.38 6.94
N ARG A 70 -0.55 28.37 7.21
CA ARG A 70 -1.11 28.08 8.52
C ARG A 70 -1.93 26.80 8.49
N MET A 71 -1.94 26.08 9.59
CA MET A 71 -2.72 24.86 9.73
C MET A 71 -4.22 25.14 9.58
N SER A 72 -4.70 26.23 10.13
CA SER A 72 -6.09 26.68 9.99
C SER A 72 -6.53 26.95 8.55
N ASP A 73 -5.61 27.33 7.66
CA ASP A 73 -5.90 27.50 6.22
C ASP A 73 -6.01 26.14 5.53
N ILE A 74 -5.20 25.14 5.94
CA ILE A 74 -5.30 23.76 5.43
C ILE A 74 -6.65 23.15 5.83
N GLU A 75 -7.03 23.26 7.13
CA GLU A 75 -8.29 22.74 7.67
C GLU A 75 -9.54 23.34 7.03
N LYS A 76 -9.46 24.62 6.64
CA LYS A 76 -10.55 25.33 5.98
C LYS A 76 -10.50 25.24 4.45
N GLU A 77 -9.58 24.47 3.91
CA GLU A 77 -9.33 24.36 2.46
C GLU A 77 -9.03 25.71 1.76
N ASN A 78 -8.50 26.69 2.51
CA ASN A 78 -8.10 28.00 2.00
C ASN A 78 -6.74 27.93 1.29
N TYR A 79 -6.63 27.09 0.28
CA TYR A 79 -5.36 26.81 -0.41
C TYR A 79 -4.70 28.03 -1.05
N GLN A 80 -5.46 29.10 -1.34
CA GLN A 80 -4.91 30.38 -1.82
C GLN A 80 -3.99 31.06 -0.81
N ASN A 81 -4.11 30.76 0.48
CA ASN A 81 -3.25 31.30 1.54
C ASN A 81 -2.02 30.42 1.81
N ILE A 82 -1.93 29.29 1.13
CA ILE A 82 -0.86 28.31 1.33
C ILE A 82 0.04 28.34 0.11
N ARG A 83 1.31 28.53 0.33
CA ARG A 83 2.33 28.24 -0.68
C ARG A 83 2.69 26.75 -0.55
N GLY A 84 2.55 26.00 -1.63
CA GLY A 84 2.96 24.63 -1.72
C GLY A 84 3.31 24.35 -3.17
N GLU A 85 4.58 24.10 -3.45
CA GLU A 85 5.05 23.82 -4.82
C GLU A 85 6.34 23.03 -4.76
N GLY A 86 6.57 22.25 -5.80
CA GLY A 86 7.85 21.60 -6.03
C GLY A 86 7.74 20.20 -6.59
N THR A 87 8.90 19.54 -6.60
CA THR A 87 9.08 18.19 -7.13
C THR A 87 9.87 17.33 -6.17
N LEU A 88 9.56 16.04 -6.16
CA LEU A 88 10.27 15.01 -5.43
C LEU A 88 10.53 13.83 -6.36
N THR A 89 11.78 13.40 -6.42
CA THR A 89 12.17 12.21 -7.17
C THR A 89 12.95 11.26 -6.26
N VAL A 90 12.61 9.99 -6.31
CA VAL A 90 13.38 8.89 -5.71
C VAL A 90 13.85 8.01 -6.83
N ALA A 91 15.13 7.67 -6.83
CA ALA A 91 15.75 6.79 -7.82
C ALA A 91 16.63 5.74 -7.15
N ASP A 92 16.54 4.52 -7.67
CA ASP A 92 17.37 3.37 -7.31
C ASP A 92 17.48 3.19 -5.77
N MET A 93 16.34 3.32 -5.09
CA MET A 93 16.28 3.13 -3.64
C MET A 93 16.08 1.65 -3.31
N ASP A 94 16.97 1.11 -2.50
CA ASP A 94 16.81 -0.20 -1.89
C ASP A 94 16.71 -0.07 -0.37
N LEU A 95 15.70 -0.69 0.20
CA LEU A 95 15.47 -0.80 1.63
C LEU A 95 15.31 -2.26 2.01
N THR A 96 16.16 -2.72 2.91
CA THR A 96 16.05 -4.06 3.51
C THR A 96 15.97 -3.92 5.02
N MET A 97 14.99 -4.59 5.61
CA MET A 97 14.78 -4.69 7.05
C MET A 97 14.57 -6.14 7.44
N LYS A 98 15.13 -6.56 8.58
CA LYS A 98 14.99 -7.93 9.07
C LYS A 98 13.51 -8.28 9.30
N GLY A 99 13.06 -9.39 8.71
CA GLY A 99 11.69 -9.89 8.88
C GLY A 99 10.64 -9.23 7.98
N LEU A 100 11.05 -8.35 7.04
CA LEU A 100 10.16 -7.76 6.05
C LEU A 100 10.70 -8.01 4.63
N PRO A 101 9.82 -8.09 3.63
CA PRO A 101 10.25 -8.16 2.23
C PRO A 101 11.12 -6.96 1.86
N ALA A 102 12.14 -7.19 1.05
CA ALA A 102 12.97 -6.11 0.52
C ALA A 102 12.15 -5.18 -0.38
N VAL A 103 12.35 -3.87 -0.23
CA VAL A 103 11.70 -2.84 -1.04
C VAL A 103 12.72 -2.19 -1.95
N ALA A 104 12.50 -2.24 -3.25
CA ALA A 104 13.32 -1.57 -4.25
C ALA A 104 12.46 -0.59 -5.06
N VAL A 105 12.73 0.71 -4.93
CA VAL A 105 12.07 1.75 -5.73
C VAL A 105 12.99 2.12 -6.87
N LYS A 106 12.69 1.63 -8.07
CA LYS A 106 13.44 1.99 -9.26
C LYS A 106 13.28 3.47 -9.58
N LYS A 107 12.05 3.95 -9.50
CA LYS A 107 11.75 5.38 -9.68
C LYS A 107 10.42 5.73 -9.01
N ALA A 108 10.42 6.84 -8.28
CA ALA A 108 9.20 7.53 -7.90
C ALA A 108 9.35 9.02 -8.25
N GLN A 109 8.32 9.62 -8.84
CA GLN A 109 8.32 11.01 -9.24
C GLN A 109 6.98 11.65 -8.90
N ALA A 110 7.03 12.70 -8.11
CA ALA A 110 5.86 13.46 -7.71
C ALA A 110 6.08 14.96 -7.89
N SER A 111 5.02 15.66 -8.22
CA SER A 111 4.93 17.11 -8.12
C SER A 111 3.90 17.48 -7.07
N VAL A 112 4.16 18.56 -6.34
CA VAL A 112 3.30 19.02 -5.26
C VAL A 112 2.80 20.43 -5.51
N SER A 113 1.58 20.68 -5.05
CA SER A 113 0.96 21.99 -4.94
C SER A 113 0.33 22.12 -3.56
N ALA A 114 -0.09 23.32 -3.16
CA ALA A 114 -0.79 23.50 -1.87
C ALA A 114 -1.98 22.53 -1.68
N LYS A 115 -2.69 22.21 -2.76
CA LYS A 115 -3.94 21.42 -2.75
C LYS A 115 -3.71 19.92 -2.93
N ALA A 116 -2.74 19.53 -3.76
CA ALA A 116 -2.60 18.15 -4.21
C ALA A 116 -1.15 17.78 -4.53
N MET A 117 -0.86 16.51 -4.37
CA MET A 117 0.35 15.86 -4.89
C MET A 117 -0.04 15.01 -6.10
N SER A 118 0.66 15.19 -7.21
CA SER A 118 0.53 14.35 -8.40
C SER A 118 1.69 13.38 -8.46
N LEU A 119 1.39 12.09 -8.34
CA LEU A 119 2.33 11.00 -8.53
C LEU A 119 2.35 10.65 -10.02
N SER A 120 3.35 11.12 -10.74
CA SER A 120 3.46 10.87 -12.19
C SER A 120 3.99 9.47 -12.50
N GLN A 121 4.81 8.92 -11.61
CA GLN A 121 5.38 7.59 -11.74
C GLN A 121 5.74 7.04 -10.36
N LEU A 122 5.40 5.79 -10.13
CA LEU A 122 5.97 4.92 -9.10
C LEU A 122 6.27 3.58 -9.73
N ASP A 123 7.50 3.11 -9.60
CA ASP A 123 7.95 1.79 -10.03
C ASP A 123 8.68 1.18 -8.83
N VAL A 124 8.03 0.26 -8.16
CA VAL A 124 8.51 -0.34 -6.92
C VAL A 124 8.41 -1.86 -6.99
N LYS A 125 9.38 -2.54 -6.43
CA LYS A 125 9.37 -3.97 -6.19
C LYS A 125 9.40 -4.23 -4.68
N VAL A 126 8.49 -5.08 -4.20
CA VAL A 126 8.42 -5.52 -2.80
C VAL A 126 8.51 -7.04 -2.80
N GLY A 127 9.65 -7.58 -2.39
CA GLY A 127 9.95 -8.99 -2.55
C GLY A 127 9.83 -9.42 -4.02
N LYS A 128 8.93 -10.34 -4.32
CA LYS A 128 8.63 -10.81 -5.68
C LYS A 128 7.64 -9.91 -6.43
N SER A 129 6.88 -9.09 -5.71
CA SER A 129 5.82 -8.24 -6.27
C SER A 129 6.40 -7.03 -6.99
N ASP A 130 5.99 -6.78 -8.23
CA ASP A 130 6.24 -5.54 -8.96
C ASP A 130 4.99 -4.68 -8.93
N ILE A 131 5.12 -3.42 -8.57
CA ILE A 131 4.00 -2.49 -8.46
C ILE A 131 4.36 -1.20 -9.20
N GLN A 132 3.51 -0.82 -10.12
CA GLN A 132 3.57 0.47 -10.78
C GLN A 132 2.31 1.27 -10.42
N ALA A 133 2.47 2.57 -10.13
CA ALA A 133 1.33 3.40 -9.81
C ALA A 133 1.52 4.83 -10.32
N HIS A 134 0.40 5.47 -10.63
CA HIS A 134 0.30 6.90 -10.90
C HIS A 134 -1.07 7.43 -10.47
N GLY A 135 -1.16 8.73 -10.25
CA GLY A 135 -2.42 9.36 -9.84
C GLY A 135 -2.23 10.60 -9.01
N SER A 136 -3.18 10.90 -8.15
CA SER A 136 -3.16 12.11 -7.33
C SER A 136 -3.63 11.86 -5.90
N LEU A 137 -3.03 12.61 -4.98
CA LEU A 137 -3.36 12.64 -3.57
C LEU A 137 -3.73 14.07 -3.19
N SER A 138 -4.78 14.24 -2.42
CA SER A 138 -5.19 15.51 -1.81
C SER A 138 -5.24 15.38 -0.29
N ASN A 139 -5.32 16.52 0.39
CA ASN A 139 -5.25 16.59 1.85
C ASN A 139 -3.97 16.01 2.47
N TYR A 140 -2.92 15.87 1.68
CA TYR A 140 -1.67 15.23 2.10
C TYR A 140 -0.93 16.04 3.20
N LEU A 141 -1.05 17.39 3.21
CA LEU A 141 -0.46 18.23 4.26
C LEU A 141 -1.14 18.00 5.61
N ALA A 142 -2.47 17.92 5.65
CA ALA A 142 -3.21 17.64 6.87
C ALA A 142 -2.95 16.19 7.35
N TYR A 143 -2.81 15.25 6.43
CA TYR A 143 -2.42 13.88 6.76
C TYR A 143 -1.05 13.82 7.44
N VAL A 144 -0.03 14.47 6.85
CA VAL A 144 1.33 14.45 7.40
C VAL A 144 1.43 15.23 8.71
N LEU A 145 0.77 16.38 8.84
CA LEU A 145 0.89 17.26 9.99
C LEU A 145 -0.03 16.90 11.16
N LYS A 146 -1.18 16.29 10.89
CA LYS A 146 -2.22 15.99 11.90
C LYS A 146 -2.81 14.58 11.82
N ASN A 147 -2.31 13.72 10.95
CA ASN A 147 -2.86 12.37 10.73
C ASN A 147 -4.35 12.37 10.31
N GLU A 148 -4.77 13.44 9.60
CA GLU A 148 -6.11 13.50 9.01
C GLU A 148 -6.25 12.58 7.79
N THR A 149 -7.46 12.47 7.25
CA THR A 149 -7.72 11.58 6.12
C THR A 149 -7.03 12.07 4.84
N ILE A 150 -6.11 11.26 4.30
CA ILE A 150 -5.57 11.43 2.95
C ILE A 150 -6.59 10.95 1.93
N LYS A 151 -6.79 11.73 0.85
CA LYS A 151 -7.75 11.41 -0.22
C LYS A 151 -7.04 11.29 -1.55
N GLY A 152 -7.58 10.47 -2.46
CA GLY A 152 -7.01 10.44 -3.79
C GLY A 152 -7.51 9.33 -4.70
N SER A 153 -6.86 9.27 -5.85
CA SER A 153 -7.08 8.19 -6.82
C SER A 153 -5.76 7.76 -7.42
N LEU A 154 -5.55 6.45 -7.50
CA LEU A 154 -4.37 5.85 -8.10
C LEU A 154 -4.80 4.80 -9.13
N THR A 155 -4.07 4.73 -10.23
CA THR A 155 -4.04 3.57 -11.11
C THR A 155 -2.85 2.74 -10.70
N VAL A 156 -3.08 1.47 -10.41
CA VAL A 156 -2.06 0.53 -9.94
C VAL A 156 -2.02 -0.66 -10.88
N THR A 157 -0.84 -0.97 -11.39
CA THR A 157 -0.61 -2.12 -12.26
C THR A 157 0.49 -3.01 -11.70
N SER A 158 0.41 -4.32 -11.98
CA SER A 158 1.42 -5.29 -11.57
C SER A 158 1.40 -6.48 -12.53
N LEU A 159 2.58 -7.02 -12.84
CA LEU A 159 2.70 -8.31 -13.53
C LEU A 159 2.55 -9.48 -12.56
N LEU A 160 3.08 -9.32 -11.36
CA LEU A 160 2.98 -10.30 -10.28
C LEU A 160 2.81 -9.59 -8.93
N LEU A 161 1.72 -9.87 -8.24
CA LEU A 161 1.45 -9.45 -6.87
C LEU A 161 1.36 -10.69 -5.97
N ASP A 162 2.40 -10.93 -5.18
CA ASP A 162 2.43 -12.04 -4.22
C ASP A 162 1.91 -11.55 -2.87
N LEU A 163 0.62 -11.76 -2.61
CA LEU A 163 -0.01 -11.35 -1.35
C LEU A 163 0.49 -12.16 -0.16
N ASN A 164 0.93 -13.41 -0.37
CA ASN A 164 1.46 -14.24 0.71
C ASN A 164 2.71 -13.59 1.31
N GLU A 165 3.63 -13.16 0.45
CA GLU A 165 4.85 -12.48 0.89
C GLU A 165 4.56 -11.11 1.51
N LEU A 166 3.61 -10.34 0.95
CA LEU A 166 3.23 -9.02 1.47
C LEU A 166 2.52 -9.08 2.81
N MET A 167 1.80 -10.18 3.09
CA MET A 167 1.08 -10.41 4.35
C MET A 167 1.94 -11.04 5.44
N GLY A 168 3.20 -11.36 5.15
CA GLY A 168 4.15 -11.87 6.12
C GLY A 168 4.16 -13.40 6.26
N ASP A 169 3.55 -14.14 5.34
CA ASP A 169 3.73 -15.59 5.21
C ASP A 169 5.11 -15.92 4.59
N SER A 170 6.17 -15.39 5.19
CA SER A 170 7.52 -15.80 4.86
C SER A 170 7.71 -17.20 5.42
N GLU A 171 7.95 -18.19 4.55
CA GLU A 171 8.37 -19.52 4.99
C GLU A 171 9.50 -19.37 6.02
N PRO A 172 9.46 -20.07 7.17
CA PRO A 172 10.56 -20.07 8.09
C PRO A 172 11.77 -20.68 7.40
N SER A 173 12.78 -19.84 7.11
CA SER A 173 14.08 -20.32 6.64
C SER A 173 14.73 -21.11 7.77
N GLY A 174 14.62 -22.45 7.72
CA GLY A 174 15.51 -23.45 8.34
C GLY A 174 15.36 -23.61 9.84
N GLU A 175 14.69 -24.64 10.22
CA GLU A 175 15.02 -25.75 11.11
C GLU A 175 13.72 -26.35 11.68
N GLU A 176 13.67 -27.68 11.56
CA GLU A 176 12.55 -28.54 11.89
C GLU A 176 12.05 -28.34 13.33
N THR A 177 10.76 -28.06 13.49
CA THR A 177 9.95 -28.67 14.56
C THR A 177 8.54 -28.94 14.03
N VAL A 178 8.12 -30.16 14.25
CA VAL A 178 6.91 -30.82 13.82
C VAL A 178 5.67 -30.14 14.40
N GLU A 179 4.59 -30.12 13.58
CA GLU A 179 3.18 -29.88 13.92
C GLU A 179 2.74 -28.43 14.20
N ALA A 180 2.25 -27.78 13.09
CA ALA A 180 0.89 -27.21 13.10
C ALA A 180 0.52 -26.81 11.65
N ASP A 181 -0.34 -27.61 11.07
CA ASP A 181 -1.00 -27.40 9.76
C ASP A 181 -2.04 -26.27 9.91
N THR A 182 -1.57 -25.03 9.93
CA THR A 182 -2.41 -23.83 9.73
C THR A 182 -1.52 -22.66 9.34
N THR A 183 -1.46 -22.35 8.06
CA THR A 183 -1.09 -21.01 7.58
C THR A 183 -2.11 -20.00 8.13
N THR A 184 -1.80 -19.39 9.25
CA THR A 184 -2.68 -18.40 9.88
C THR A 184 -2.51 -17.07 9.14
N LEU A 185 -3.47 -16.72 8.30
CA LEU A 185 -3.56 -15.37 7.76
C LEU A 185 -3.74 -14.38 8.91
N SER A 186 -2.86 -13.39 8.99
CA SER A 186 -3.07 -12.28 9.92
C SER A 186 -4.12 -11.33 9.36
N VAL A 187 -5.00 -10.81 10.22
CA VAL A 187 -5.98 -9.79 9.85
C VAL A 187 -5.27 -8.55 9.34
N ILE A 188 -5.63 -8.10 8.14
CA ILE A 188 -5.14 -6.84 7.57
C ILE A 188 -6.03 -5.72 8.09
N GLU A 189 -5.50 -4.89 8.99
CA GLU A 189 -6.21 -3.69 9.42
C GLU A 189 -6.29 -2.68 8.28
N VAL A 190 -7.51 -2.23 7.97
CA VAL A 190 -7.74 -1.17 6.99
C VAL A 190 -7.70 0.17 7.71
N PRO A 191 -6.77 1.09 7.35
CA PRO A 191 -6.68 2.39 8.01
C PRO A 191 -7.95 3.23 7.82
N LYS A 192 -8.37 3.93 8.88
CA LYS A 192 -9.58 4.79 8.84
C LYS A 192 -9.32 6.17 8.23
N ASN A 193 -8.05 6.59 8.20
CA ASN A 193 -7.61 7.89 7.70
C ASN A 193 -7.13 7.84 6.24
N ILE A 194 -7.69 6.93 5.45
CA ILE A 194 -7.49 6.81 4.01
C ILE A 194 -8.85 6.86 3.31
N ASP A 195 -8.95 7.64 2.24
CA ASP A 195 -10.09 7.70 1.33
C ASP A 195 -9.55 7.69 -0.10
N MET A 196 -9.35 6.48 -0.63
CA MET A 196 -8.63 6.24 -1.88
C MET A 196 -9.46 5.40 -2.83
N THR A 197 -9.51 5.82 -4.09
CA THR A 197 -9.98 4.98 -5.20
C THR A 197 -8.79 4.43 -5.96
N LEU A 198 -8.68 3.11 -6.04
CA LEU A 198 -7.65 2.39 -6.77
C LEU A 198 -8.26 1.75 -8.00
N SER A 199 -7.75 2.09 -9.19
CA SER A 199 -8.01 1.34 -10.42
C SER A 199 -6.92 0.29 -10.58
N ALA A 200 -7.29 -0.97 -10.58
CA ALA A 200 -6.38 -2.12 -10.58
C ALA A 200 -6.32 -2.79 -11.95
N ASP A 201 -5.12 -3.12 -12.41
CA ASP A 201 -4.86 -4.02 -13.53
C ASP A 201 -3.67 -4.92 -13.16
N PHE A 202 -3.95 -6.09 -12.59
CA PHE A 202 -2.94 -7.05 -12.17
C PHE A 202 -2.98 -8.28 -13.07
N LYS A 203 -1.83 -8.64 -13.65
CA LYS A 203 -1.75 -9.81 -14.54
C LYS A 203 -1.85 -11.11 -13.76
N LYS A 204 -1.19 -11.17 -12.60
CA LYS A 204 -1.28 -12.31 -11.69
C LYS A 204 -1.22 -11.87 -10.24
N ILE A 205 -2.11 -12.42 -9.41
CA ILE A 205 -2.05 -12.34 -7.95
C ILE A 205 -1.89 -13.75 -7.40
N LEU A 206 -0.95 -13.93 -6.49
CA LEU A 206 -0.82 -15.13 -5.67
C LEU A 206 -1.40 -14.87 -4.29
N PHE A 207 -2.38 -15.68 -3.90
CA PHE A 207 -3.02 -15.60 -2.59
C PHE A 207 -3.30 -16.98 -2.04
N GLN A 208 -2.63 -17.35 -0.96
CA GLN A 208 -2.56 -18.74 -0.50
C GLN A 208 -2.08 -19.65 -1.65
N LYS A 209 -2.84 -20.68 -1.98
CA LYS A 209 -2.60 -21.58 -3.12
C LYS A 209 -3.29 -21.11 -4.40
N MET A 210 -4.05 -20.01 -4.34
CA MET A 210 -4.80 -19.50 -5.48
C MET A 210 -3.93 -18.66 -6.40
N GLU A 211 -4.09 -18.89 -7.69
CA GLU A 211 -3.61 -18.02 -8.75
C GLU A 211 -4.80 -17.28 -9.35
N LEU A 212 -4.80 -15.95 -9.23
CA LEU A 212 -5.81 -15.07 -9.80
C LEU A 212 -5.18 -14.33 -10.98
N ASP A 213 -5.67 -14.56 -12.17
CA ASP A 213 -5.12 -13.98 -13.39
C ASP A 213 -6.02 -12.87 -13.94
N ASN A 214 -5.38 -11.85 -14.56
CA ASN A 214 -6.06 -10.74 -15.25
C ASN A 214 -7.08 -10.02 -14.35
N VAL A 215 -6.68 -9.68 -13.14
CA VAL A 215 -7.53 -9.00 -12.16
C VAL A 215 -7.65 -7.54 -12.53
N THR A 216 -8.85 -7.11 -12.90
CA THR A 216 -9.15 -5.71 -13.27
C THR A 216 -10.38 -5.21 -12.56
N GLY A 217 -10.40 -3.94 -12.20
CA GLY A 217 -11.55 -3.30 -11.56
C GLY A 217 -11.17 -2.14 -10.64
N LYS A 218 -12.05 -1.82 -9.70
CA LYS A 218 -11.84 -0.73 -8.76
C LYS A 218 -11.94 -1.20 -7.32
N LEU A 219 -11.03 -0.67 -6.50
CA LEU A 219 -11.05 -0.80 -5.05
C LEU A 219 -11.24 0.58 -4.44
N ILE A 220 -12.14 0.72 -3.48
CA ILE A 220 -12.32 1.93 -2.69
C ILE A 220 -11.92 1.59 -1.27
N VAL A 221 -10.88 2.26 -0.78
CA VAL A 221 -10.39 2.12 0.59
C VAL A 221 -10.83 3.35 1.35
N ALA A 222 -11.80 3.21 2.23
CA ALA A 222 -12.31 4.30 3.04
C ALA A 222 -12.93 3.78 4.35
N ASP A 223 -12.86 4.59 5.40
CA ASP A 223 -13.54 4.36 6.68
C ASP A 223 -13.24 2.98 7.30
N GLY A 224 -12.01 2.49 7.19
CA GLY A 224 -11.62 1.17 7.69
C GLY A 224 -12.18 -0.01 6.88
N ALA A 225 -12.55 0.22 5.63
CA ALA A 225 -13.08 -0.80 4.74
C ALA A 225 -12.47 -0.73 3.32
N VAL A 226 -12.39 -1.90 2.67
CA VAL A 226 -12.05 -2.04 1.25
C VAL A 226 -13.29 -2.54 0.52
N ARG A 227 -13.79 -1.75 -0.42
CA ARG A 227 -14.92 -2.11 -1.31
C ARG A 227 -14.38 -2.47 -2.68
N MET A 228 -14.81 -3.60 -3.20
CA MET A 228 -14.52 -4.06 -4.57
C MET A 228 -15.72 -3.79 -5.46
N THR A 229 -15.51 -3.13 -6.63
CA THR A 229 -16.60 -2.76 -7.55
C THR A 229 -16.16 -2.84 -9.00
N PRO A 230 -16.84 -3.63 -9.83
CA PRO A 230 -16.68 -5.07 -9.80
C PRO A 230 -15.23 -5.43 -10.14
N LEU A 231 -14.70 -6.46 -9.55
CA LEU A 231 -13.43 -7.06 -9.97
C LEU A 231 -13.73 -8.20 -10.95
N SER A 232 -13.17 -8.11 -12.15
CA SER A 232 -13.17 -9.20 -13.14
C SER A 232 -11.81 -9.89 -13.08
N LEU A 233 -11.80 -11.21 -13.03
CA LEU A 233 -10.58 -12.00 -12.93
C LEU A 233 -10.79 -13.42 -13.49
N ASN A 234 -9.71 -14.15 -13.67
CA ASN A 234 -9.74 -15.58 -13.93
C ASN A 234 -9.20 -16.34 -12.70
N ALA A 235 -9.92 -17.35 -12.25
CA ALA A 235 -9.54 -18.23 -11.18
C ALA A 235 -10.03 -19.65 -11.44
N PHE A 236 -9.32 -20.66 -10.93
CA PHE A 236 -9.68 -22.08 -11.07
C PHE A 236 -9.92 -22.53 -12.52
N GLY A 237 -9.27 -21.86 -13.48
CA GLY A 237 -9.45 -22.12 -14.92
C GLY A 237 -10.74 -21.56 -15.55
N GLY A 238 -11.54 -20.81 -14.79
CA GLY A 238 -12.75 -20.12 -15.24
C GLY A 238 -12.66 -18.61 -15.09
N ALA A 239 -13.74 -17.91 -15.47
CA ALA A 239 -13.89 -16.47 -15.25
C ALA A 239 -14.67 -16.20 -13.96
N MET A 240 -14.34 -15.13 -13.27
CA MET A 240 -15.00 -14.71 -12.05
C MET A 240 -15.24 -13.20 -12.05
N VAL A 241 -16.40 -12.81 -11.56
CA VAL A 241 -16.70 -11.43 -11.18
C VAL A 241 -16.96 -11.38 -9.68
N ALA A 242 -16.22 -10.54 -8.98
CA ALA A 242 -16.33 -10.35 -7.54
C ALA A 242 -16.76 -8.93 -7.23
N ASN A 243 -17.78 -8.79 -6.39
CA ASN A 243 -18.14 -7.55 -5.72
C ASN A 243 -18.10 -7.80 -4.22
N GLY A 244 -17.80 -6.78 -3.44
CA GLY A 244 -17.89 -7.00 -2.01
C GLY A 244 -17.20 -5.94 -1.16
N ILE A 245 -17.19 -6.23 0.12
CA ILE A 245 -16.56 -5.40 1.13
C ILE A 245 -15.82 -6.28 2.14
N TYR A 246 -14.62 -5.86 2.49
CA TYR A 246 -13.87 -6.29 3.66
C TYR A 246 -13.75 -5.10 4.60
N SER A 247 -14.11 -5.25 5.87
CA SER A 247 -14.14 -4.13 6.82
C SER A 247 -13.58 -4.53 8.18
N THR A 248 -12.66 -3.70 8.67
CA THR A 248 -12.16 -3.71 10.05
C THR A 248 -12.64 -2.49 10.84
N ALA A 249 -13.60 -1.74 10.30
CA ALA A 249 -14.09 -0.50 10.88
C ALA A 249 -14.65 -0.66 12.30
N GLU A 250 -15.39 -1.74 12.55
CA GLU A 250 -15.99 -2.04 13.87
C GLU A 250 -15.03 -2.84 14.76
N SER A 251 -14.27 -3.77 14.17
CA SER A 251 -13.36 -4.63 14.92
C SER A 251 -12.21 -5.13 14.05
N VAL A 252 -10.97 -4.93 14.51
CA VAL A 252 -9.78 -5.47 13.86
C VAL A 252 -9.68 -6.99 14.08
N VAL A 253 -10.10 -7.50 15.25
CA VAL A 253 -10.04 -8.93 15.59
C VAL A 253 -11.19 -9.75 15.02
N ARG A 254 -12.23 -9.09 14.49
CA ARG A 254 -13.40 -9.73 13.85
C ARG A 254 -13.78 -8.95 12.61
N PRO A 255 -12.97 -9.00 11.53
CA PRO A 255 -13.29 -8.31 10.29
C PRO A 255 -14.57 -8.85 9.68
N MET A 256 -15.35 -7.97 9.08
CA MET A 256 -16.58 -8.31 8.37
C MET A 256 -16.29 -8.46 6.89
N VAL A 257 -16.85 -9.50 6.30
CA VAL A 257 -16.83 -9.74 4.84
C VAL A 257 -18.24 -9.88 4.30
N ASN A 258 -18.45 -9.32 3.12
CA ASN A 258 -19.66 -9.51 2.35
C ASN A 258 -19.26 -9.54 0.87
N PHE A 259 -19.34 -10.70 0.23
CA PHE A 259 -18.92 -10.90 -1.15
C PHE A 259 -20.01 -11.55 -1.97
N ASP A 260 -20.24 -10.98 -3.16
CA ASP A 260 -21.00 -11.60 -4.24
C ASP A 260 -20.02 -12.07 -5.31
N LEU A 261 -19.99 -13.37 -5.58
CA LEU A 261 -19.12 -14.00 -6.55
C LEU A 261 -19.96 -14.64 -7.65
N ASP A 262 -19.70 -14.29 -8.91
CA ASP A 262 -20.23 -14.99 -10.11
C ASP A 262 -19.08 -15.74 -10.76
N ILE A 263 -19.09 -17.07 -10.63
CA ILE A 263 -18.05 -17.98 -11.12
C ILE A 263 -18.59 -18.72 -12.34
N GLN A 264 -17.86 -18.64 -13.45
CA GLN A 264 -18.23 -19.22 -14.71
C GLN A 264 -17.18 -20.21 -15.21
N LYS A 265 -17.60 -21.45 -15.47
CA LYS A 265 -16.77 -22.52 -16.04
C LYS A 265 -15.48 -22.82 -15.24
N ALA A 266 -15.51 -22.72 -13.90
CA ALA A 266 -14.38 -23.12 -13.08
C ALA A 266 -14.21 -24.66 -13.12
N SER A 267 -12.96 -25.13 -13.09
CA SER A 267 -12.62 -26.55 -13.05
C SER A 267 -12.82 -27.10 -11.63
N PHE A 268 -13.49 -28.26 -11.50
CA PHE A 268 -13.59 -28.98 -10.25
C PHE A 268 -12.21 -29.33 -9.68
N GLU A 269 -11.32 -29.84 -10.52
CA GLU A 269 -9.97 -30.25 -10.15
C GLU A 269 -9.16 -29.07 -9.62
N LYS A 270 -9.06 -27.95 -10.35
CA LYS A 270 -8.31 -26.76 -9.93
C LYS A 270 -8.90 -26.12 -8.68
N THR A 271 -10.22 -26.13 -8.52
CA THR A 271 -10.87 -25.64 -7.31
C THR A 271 -10.49 -26.48 -6.10
N PHE A 272 -10.47 -27.80 -6.25
CA PHE A 272 -10.04 -28.72 -5.20
C PHE A 272 -8.58 -28.54 -4.84
N GLU A 273 -7.68 -28.38 -5.82
CA GLU A 273 -6.25 -28.20 -5.58
C GLU A 273 -5.92 -26.89 -4.86
N GLN A 274 -6.63 -25.81 -5.18
CA GLN A 274 -6.29 -24.45 -4.72
C GLN A 274 -7.06 -24.01 -3.46
N LEU A 275 -8.16 -24.67 -3.09
CA LEU A 275 -8.98 -24.30 -1.93
C LEU A 275 -9.04 -25.42 -0.89
N ASP A 276 -8.25 -25.27 0.18
CA ASP A 276 -8.20 -26.24 1.29
C ASP A 276 -9.55 -26.45 1.96
N MET A 277 -10.39 -25.40 2.03
CA MET A 277 -11.75 -25.51 2.53
C MET A 277 -12.60 -26.47 1.69
N ILE A 278 -12.48 -26.43 0.37
CA ILE A 278 -13.21 -27.35 -0.53
C ILE A 278 -12.73 -28.78 -0.36
N GLN A 279 -11.45 -29.00 -0.10
CA GLN A 279 -10.91 -30.33 0.19
C GLN A 279 -11.59 -30.96 1.42
N LYS A 280 -11.90 -30.15 2.44
CA LYS A 280 -12.53 -30.57 3.68
C LYS A 280 -14.05 -30.77 3.54
N ILE A 281 -14.75 -29.86 2.83
CA ILE A 281 -16.22 -29.81 2.76
C ILE A 281 -16.78 -30.61 1.59
N VAL A 282 -16.09 -30.62 0.45
CA VAL A 282 -16.60 -31.23 -0.81
C VAL A 282 -15.52 -32.14 -1.43
N PRO A 283 -15.07 -33.20 -0.73
CA PRO A 283 -13.96 -34.05 -1.19
C PRO A 283 -14.24 -34.74 -2.53
N ILE A 284 -15.52 -34.82 -2.95
CA ILE A 284 -15.90 -35.40 -4.24
C ILE A 284 -15.31 -34.61 -5.42
N PHE A 285 -14.98 -33.33 -5.27
CA PHE A 285 -14.36 -32.53 -6.33
C PHE A 285 -13.02 -33.12 -6.81
N ALA A 286 -12.28 -33.82 -5.92
CA ALA A 286 -11.06 -34.54 -6.30
C ALA A 286 -11.25 -35.58 -7.41
N LYS A 287 -12.48 -36.12 -7.56
CA LYS A 287 -12.83 -37.19 -8.49
C LYS A 287 -13.79 -36.72 -9.56
N THR A 288 -14.15 -35.45 -9.57
CA THR A 288 -15.11 -34.87 -10.51
C THR A 288 -14.38 -34.15 -11.62
N GLY A 289 -14.52 -34.61 -12.86
CA GLY A 289 -14.00 -33.91 -14.04
C GLY A 289 -14.98 -32.87 -14.56
N GLY A 290 -14.47 -31.97 -15.39
CA GLY A 290 -15.27 -30.95 -16.06
C GLY A 290 -15.28 -29.61 -15.33
N THR A 291 -16.29 -28.80 -15.64
CA THR A 291 -16.40 -27.42 -15.11
C THR A 291 -17.79 -27.18 -14.53
N TYR A 292 -17.85 -26.18 -13.63
CA TYR A 292 -19.08 -25.72 -13.01
C TYR A 292 -19.23 -24.22 -13.09
N SER A 293 -20.44 -23.73 -12.92
CA SER A 293 -20.75 -22.29 -12.76
C SER A 293 -21.65 -22.13 -11.55
N VAL A 294 -21.36 -21.13 -10.73
CA VAL A 294 -22.09 -20.89 -9.47
C VAL A 294 -22.07 -19.41 -9.10
N LYS A 295 -23.12 -18.96 -8.45
CA LYS A 295 -23.17 -17.66 -7.76
C LYS A 295 -23.14 -17.89 -6.26
N VAL A 296 -22.28 -17.17 -5.59
CA VAL A 296 -22.08 -17.28 -4.14
C VAL A 296 -22.30 -15.91 -3.52
N ASP A 297 -23.17 -15.84 -2.52
CA ASP A 297 -23.32 -14.70 -1.62
C ASP A 297 -22.77 -15.12 -0.26
N LEU A 298 -21.70 -14.52 0.17
CA LEU A 298 -20.99 -14.81 1.41
C LEU A 298 -21.06 -13.61 2.36
N LYS A 299 -21.67 -13.78 3.51
CA LYS A 299 -21.66 -12.82 4.62
C LYS A 299 -21.13 -13.49 5.86
N SER A 300 -20.03 -12.99 6.38
CA SER A 300 -19.41 -13.55 7.59
C SER A 300 -18.68 -12.50 8.40
N ALA A 301 -18.54 -12.76 9.69
CA ALA A 301 -17.51 -12.18 10.52
C ALA A 301 -16.38 -13.20 10.62
N LEU A 302 -15.19 -12.83 10.15
CA LEU A 302 -14.01 -13.68 10.24
C LEU A 302 -13.42 -13.62 11.65
N ASP A 303 -12.72 -14.66 12.06
CA ASP A 303 -11.92 -14.62 13.29
C ASP A 303 -10.54 -13.99 13.04
N SER A 304 -9.69 -13.97 14.08
CA SER A 304 -8.32 -13.45 14.00
C SER A 304 -7.39 -14.23 13.05
N GLN A 305 -7.83 -15.40 12.59
CA GLN A 305 -7.12 -16.26 11.65
C GLN A 305 -7.74 -16.20 10.22
N MET A 306 -8.67 -15.27 9.97
CA MET A 306 -9.37 -15.10 8.70
C MET A 306 -10.19 -16.33 8.25
N SER A 307 -10.68 -17.13 9.21
CA SER A 307 -11.49 -18.33 8.98
C SER A 307 -12.93 -18.20 9.49
#